data_93f885c16da8fee2260b05877a9790da
#
_entry.id   93f885c16da8fee2260b05877a9790da
#
_cell.length_a   1.000
_cell.length_b   1.000
_cell.length_c   1.000
_cell.angle_alpha   90.00
_cell.angle_beta   90.00
_cell.angle_gamma   90.00
#
_symmetry.space_group_name_H-M   'P 1'
#
loop_
_entity.id
_entity.type
_entity.pdbx_description
1 polymer ?
#
loop_
_entity_poly.entity_id
_entity_poly.type
_entity_poly.pdbx_seq_one_letter_code
_entity_poly.pdbx_strand_id
1 'polypeptide(L)'
;MIYGVIDLGSNTIRLSIFKYEDGKIKLVQNKKTMAGLASCIKDGGLTEVGVSRACFALNRYKTILAEQNIENYSVFATASLRNINNREIVLNEIKERTGIVPEILFGDEEARLDFVGVKRAFDLTRGVLIDIGGGSTELVLFENGEIKRLASIPIGALNLQNKAVKGIVATDREIKKMKKIINKAIDELQWDFESNYETMYGIGGTSRAALEISKELFNIPAEEKSITKINVKEIVNKLRSADPEEYKPVYKINPERIFSLAGGFVILNEVIKRFGCEVINISKNGIREGYFIDRILSQTNNEAENNEN
;
A
#
# COMPACT_ATOMS: atom_id res chain seq x y z
N MET A 1 -9.10 15.27 19.93
CA MET A 1 -9.95 14.31 19.20
C MET A 1 -9.24 12.97 19.09
N ILE A 2 -9.95 11.85 19.29
CA ILE A 2 -9.45 10.49 19.01
C ILE A 2 -10.34 9.89 17.92
N TYR A 3 -9.73 9.24 16.92
CA TYR A 3 -10.44 8.74 15.75
C TYR A 3 -9.85 7.45 15.22
N GLY A 4 -10.72 6.50 14.82
CA GLY A 4 -10.34 5.24 14.20
C GLY A 4 -10.41 5.29 12.69
N VAL A 5 -9.40 4.77 11.99
CA VAL A 5 -9.43 4.58 10.53
C VAL A 5 -9.18 3.11 10.24
N ILE A 6 -10.12 2.47 9.55
CA ILE A 6 -10.03 1.07 9.14
C ILE A 6 -9.86 1.00 7.63
N ASP A 7 -8.78 0.36 7.20
CA ASP A 7 -8.39 0.16 5.80
C ASP A 7 -8.59 -1.32 5.42
N LEU A 8 -9.50 -1.62 4.48
CA LEU A 8 -9.73 -2.94 3.91
C LEU A 8 -8.84 -3.16 2.68
N GLY A 9 -7.58 -3.48 2.93
CA GLY A 9 -6.64 -3.81 1.86
C GLY A 9 -6.75 -5.24 1.34
N SER A 10 -6.14 -5.51 0.20
CA SER A 10 -6.21 -6.82 -0.50
C SER A 10 -5.60 -7.99 0.28
N ASN A 11 -4.57 -7.75 1.06
CA ASN A 11 -3.90 -8.76 1.87
C ASN A 11 -4.16 -8.59 3.37
N THR A 12 -4.22 -7.34 3.82
CA THR A 12 -4.33 -6.99 5.24
C THR A 12 -5.45 -5.99 5.47
N ILE A 13 -6.23 -6.19 6.52
CA ILE A 13 -7.13 -5.18 7.06
C ILE A 13 -6.44 -4.54 8.26
N ARG A 14 -6.46 -3.20 8.34
CA ARG A 14 -5.74 -2.45 9.37
C ARG A 14 -6.66 -1.49 10.09
N LEU A 15 -6.53 -1.42 11.42
CA LEU A 15 -7.08 -0.35 12.24
C LEU A 15 -5.94 0.56 12.68
N SER A 16 -6.04 1.84 12.39
CA SER A 16 -5.18 2.90 12.96
C SER A 16 -6.01 3.83 13.83
N ILE A 17 -5.58 4.05 15.07
CA ILE A 17 -6.21 5.00 15.97
C ILE A 17 -5.30 6.21 16.08
N PHE A 18 -5.84 7.36 15.69
CA PHE A 18 -5.14 8.65 15.72
C PHE A 18 -5.64 9.51 16.89
N LYS A 19 -4.72 10.20 17.54
CA LYS A 19 -5.02 11.32 18.44
C LYS A 19 -4.61 12.61 17.76
N TYR A 20 -5.52 13.57 17.69
CA TYR A 20 -5.24 14.94 17.26
C TYR A 20 -5.39 15.88 18.43
N GLU A 21 -4.33 16.62 18.77
CA GLU A 21 -4.26 17.54 19.88
C GLU A 21 -3.20 18.60 19.57
N ASP A 22 -3.49 19.86 19.83
CA ASP A 22 -2.58 21.01 19.62
C ASP A 22 -1.93 21.04 18.23
N GLY A 23 -2.73 20.81 17.17
CA GLY A 23 -2.24 20.78 15.79
C GLY A 23 -1.39 19.55 15.43
N LYS A 24 -1.21 18.60 16.36
CA LYS A 24 -0.37 17.43 16.17
C LYS A 24 -1.20 16.16 16.04
N ILE A 25 -0.87 15.35 15.03
CA ILE A 25 -1.44 14.02 14.86
C ILE A 25 -0.46 13.00 15.43
N LYS A 26 -0.94 12.11 16.26
CA LYS A 26 -0.19 10.99 16.81
C LYS A 26 -0.92 9.68 16.51
N LEU A 27 -0.22 8.71 15.91
CA LEU A 27 -0.70 7.34 15.81
C LEU A 27 -0.59 6.70 17.20
N VAL A 28 -1.72 6.42 17.83
CA VAL A 28 -1.80 5.84 19.18
C VAL A 28 -1.73 4.32 19.12
N GLN A 29 -2.46 3.73 18.15
CA GLN A 29 -2.52 2.29 18.00
C GLN A 29 -2.60 1.91 16.52
N ASN A 30 -1.96 0.79 16.17
CA ASN A 30 -2.06 0.18 14.84
C ASN A 30 -2.23 -1.33 15.01
N LYS A 31 -3.35 -1.85 14.51
CA LYS A 31 -3.64 -3.30 14.49
C LYS A 31 -3.70 -3.79 13.05
N LYS A 32 -3.18 -4.99 12.84
CA LYS A 32 -3.11 -5.65 11.53
C LYS A 32 -3.80 -7.02 11.63
N THR A 33 -4.67 -7.32 10.69
CA THR A 33 -5.28 -8.64 10.49
C THR A 33 -4.96 -9.12 9.09
N MET A 34 -4.31 -10.28 8.97
CA MET A 34 -4.04 -10.93 7.68
C MET A 34 -5.34 -11.56 7.17
N ALA A 35 -6.07 -10.86 6.32
CA ALA A 35 -7.34 -11.33 5.77
C ALA A 35 -7.17 -12.09 4.45
N GLY A 36 -6.14 -11.73 3.65
CA GLY A 36 -5.84 -12.39 2.38
C GLY A 36 -6.99 -12.33 1.39
N LEU A 37 -7.72 -11.21 1.32
CA LEU A 37 -8.92 -11.08 0.48
C LEU A 37 -8.64 -11.35 -0.99
N ALA A 38 -7.47 -10.94 -1.50
CA ALA A 38 -7.09 -11.19 -2.88
C ALA A 38 -7.00 -12.68 -3.22
N SER A 39 -6.68 -13.55 -2.25
CA SER A 39 -6.68 -15.02 -2.45
C SER A 39 -8.09 -15.63 -2.41
N CYS A 40 -9.07 -14.85 -1.97
CA CYS A 40 -10.48 -15.25 -1.92
C CYS A 40 -11.28 -14.74 -3.14
N ILE A 41 -10.61 -14.15 -4.16
CA ILE A 41 -11.26 -13.76 -5.40
C ILE A 41 -11.29 -14.97 -6.35
N LYS A 42 -12.49 -15.32 -6.81
CA LYS A 42 -12.73 -16.37 -7.80
C LYS A 42 -13.67 -15.82 -8.88
N ASP A 43 -13.35 -16.08 -10.13
CA ASP A 43 -14.12 -15.61 -11.30
C ASP A 43 -14.44 -14.09 -11.28
N GLY A 44 -13.50 -13.30 -10.71
CA GLY A 44 -13.60 -11.85 -10.57
C GLY A 44 -14.45 -11.37 -9.40
N GLY A 45 -15.06 -12.26 -8.62
CA GLY A 45 -15.86 -11.94 -7.44
C GLY A 45 -15.18 -12.37 -6.13
N LEU A 46 -15.48 -11.66 -5.03
CA LEU A 46 -15.07 -12.08 -3.69
C LEU A 46 -15.99 -13.22 -3.21
N THR A 47 -15.37 -14.31 -2.78
CA THR A 47 -16.09 -15.47 -2.28
C THR A 47 -16.65 -15.23 -0.88
N GLU A 48 -17.63 -16.06 -0.44
CA GLU A 48 -18.17 -16.04 0.93
C GLU A 48 -17.08 -16.15 2.00
N VAL A 49 -16.03 -16.93 1.76
CA VAL A 49 -14.87 -17.01 2.66
C VAL A 49 -14.19 -15.66 2.80
N GLY A 50 -14.05 -14.92 1.71
CA GLY A 50 -13.47 -13.57 1.73
C GLY A 50 -14.36 -12.58 2.49
N VAL A 51 -15.66 -12.61 2.26
CA VAL A 51 -16.64 -11.79 3.00
C VAL A 51 -16.58 -12.10 4.49
N SER A 52 -16.62 -13.38 4.86
CA SER A 52 -16.53 -13.82 6.25
C SER A 52 -15.25 -13.33 6.94
N ARG A 53 -14.09 -13.37 6.26
CA ARG A 53 -12.82 -12.83 6.77
C ARG A 53 -12.86 -11.31 6.97
N ALA A 54 -13.45 -10.58 6.02
CA ALA A 54 -13.63 -9.13 6.14
C ALA A 54 -14.53 -8.79 7.33
N CYS A 55 -15.71 -9.43 7.45
CA CYS A 55 -16.64 -9.22 8.54
C CYS A 55 -16.03 -9.56 9.91
N PHE A 56 -15.26 -10.66 10.00
CA PHE A 56 -14.55 -11.03 11.23
C PHE A 56 -13.58 -9.94 11.67
N ALA A 57 -12.75 -9.42 10.75
CA ALA A 57 -11.80 -8.36 11.05
C ALA A 57 -12.49 -7.04 11.45
N LEU A 58 -13.57 -6.68 10.75
CA LEU A 58 -14.35 -5.47 11.04
C LEU A 58 -15.01 -5.55 12.42
N ASN A 59 -15.69 -6.65 12.74
CA ASN A 59 -16.32 -6.83 14.05
C ASN A 59 -15.29 -6.82 15.18
N ARG A 60 -14.13 -7.47 14.99
CA ARG A 60 -13.03 -7.41 15.94
C ARG A 60 -12.56 -5.99 16.18
N TYR A 61 -12.45 -5.16 15.11
CA TYR A 61 -12.01 -3.78 15.25
C TYR A 61 -13.08 -2.89 15.90
N LYS A 62 -14.36 -3.13 15.63
CA LYS A 62 -15.46 -2.50 16.37
C LYS A 62 -15.37 -2.77 17.87
N THR A 63 -15.13 -4.03 18.26
CA THR A 63 -14.94 -4.39 19.67
C THR A 63 -13.76 -3.62 20.29
N ILE A 64 -12.61 -3.57 19.62
CA ILE A 64 -11.43 -2.83 20.10
C ILE A 64 -11.72 -1.33 20.26
N LEU A 65 -12.47 -0.73 19.33
CA LEU A 65 -12.86 0.68 19.42
C LEU A 65 -13.82 0.93 20.56
N ALA A 66 -14.82 0.07 20.73
CA ALA A 66 -15.80 0.15 21.82
C ALA A 66 -15.16 -0.02 23.22
N GLU A 67 -14.24 -0.97 23.39
CA GLU A 67 -13.49 -1.18 24.63
C GLU A 67 -12.65 0.03 25.01
N GLN A 68 -12.28 0.88 24.04
CA GLN A 68 -11.52 2.11 24.27
C GLN A 68 -12.39 3.38 24.27
N ASN A 69 -13.74 3.23 24.25
CA ASN A 69 -14.71 4.32 24.16
C ASN A 69 -14.48 5.24 22.96
N ILE A 70 -14.08 4.65 21.79
CA ILE A 70 -13.87 5.39 20.55
C ILE A 70 -15.08 5.15 19.64
N GLU A 71 -15.97 6.13 19.58
CA GLU A 71 -17.20 6.08 18.78
C GLU A 71 -16.96 6.57 17.34
N ASN A 72 -16.00 7.48 17.16
CA ASN A 72 -15.71 8.09 15.86
C ASN A 72 -14.71 7.25 15.10
N TYR A 73 -15.14 6.66 13.98
CA TYR A 73 -14.28 5.94 13.07
C TYR A 73 -14.83 5.91 11.63
N SER A 74 -13.93 5.76 10.68
CA SER A 74 -14.26 5.54 9.27
C SER A 74 -13.68 4.23 8.78
N VAL A 75 -14.33 3.66 7.77
CA VAL A 75 -13.91 2.44 7.10
C VAL A 75 -13.86 2.70 5.61
N PHE A 76 -12.73 2.45 4.99
CA PHE A 76 -12.61 2.49 3.54
C PHE A 76 -12.04 1.18 2.99
N ALA A 77 -12.30 0.93 1.72
CA ALA A 77 -11.74 -0.20 0.98
C ALA A 77 -11.12 0.29 -0.33
N THR A 78 -10.02 -0.35 -0.71
CA THR A 78 -9.26 -0.04 -1.91
C THR A 78 -9.44 -1.12 -2.99
N ALA A 79 -8.40 -1.53 -3.69
CA ALA A 79 -8.45 -2.56 -4.72
C ALA A 79 -9.14 -3.88 -4.31
N SER A 80 -9.19 -4.16 -2.99
CA SER A 80 -9.81 -5.38 -2.44
C SER A 80 -11.30 -5.52 -2.76
N LEU A 81 -12.05 -4.41 -2.72
CA LEU A 81 -13.47 -4.36 -3.03
C LEU A 81 -13.77 -3.53 -4.29
N ARG A 82 -12.85 -2.64 -4.69
CA ARG A 82 -12.99 -1.82 -5.89
C ARG A 82 -13.09 -2.66 -7.17
N ASN A 83 -12.26 -3.69 -7.27
CA ASN A 83 -12.02 -4.43 -8.51
C ASN A 83 -12.78 -5.77 -8.59
N ILE A 84 -13.81 -5.98 -7.79
CA ILE A 84 -14.64 -7.20 -7.83
C ILE A 84 -15.95 -6.97 -8.58
N ASN A 85 -16.44 -7.99 -9.27
CA ASN A 85 -17.66 -7.91 -10.09
C ASN A 85 -18.97 -8.04 -9.26
N ASN A 86 -18.89 -8.57 -8.04
CA ASN A 86 -20.02 -8.74 -7.11
C ASN A 86 -20.00 -7.72 -5.96
N ARG A 87 -19.42 -6.52 -6.19
CA ARG A 87 -19.21 -5.51 -5.16
C ARG A 87 -20.45 -5.14 -4.36
N GLU A 88 -21.57 -4.89 -5.02
CA GLU A 88 -22.81 -4.48 -4.36
C GLU A 88 -23.33 -5.57 -3.40
N ILE A 89 -23.25 -6.84 -3.81
CA ILE A 89 -23.63 -7.99 -2.97
C ILE A 89 -22.73 -8.03 -1.74
N VAL A 90 -21.42 -7.92 -1.95
CA VAL A 90 -20.42 -7.95 -0.85
C VAL A 90 -20.62 -6.80 0.13
N LEU A 91 -20.87 -5.58 -0.36
CA LEU A 91 -21.14 -4.42 0.51
C LEU A 91 -22.40 -4.58 1.33
N ASN A 92 -23.47 -5.13 0.75
CA ASN A 92 -24.70 -5.42 1.47
C ASN A 92 -24.49 -6.49 2.56
N GLU A 93 -23.78 -7.57 2.26
CA GLU A 93 -23.45 -8.59 3.26
C GLU A 93 -22.57 -8.04 4.40
N ILE A 94 -21.56 -7.20 4.08
CA ILE A 94 -20.75 -6.54 5.10
C ILE A 94 -21.64 -5.67 5.99
N LYS A 95 -22.53 -4.89 5.39
CA LYS A 95 -23.48 -4.03 6.13
C LYS A 95 -24.39 -4.85 7.05
N GLU A 96 -25.00 -5.91 6.54
CA GLU A 96 -25.89 -6.78 7.33
C GLU A 96 -25.17 -7.45 8.51
N ARG A 97 -23.92 -7.92 8.28
CA ARG A 97 -23.17 -8.71 9.27
C ARG A 97 -22.39 -7.85 10.26
N THR A 98 -22.10 -6.58 9.93
CA THR A 98 -21.24 -5.72 10.77
C THR A 98 -21.86 -4.37 11.11
N GLY A 99 -22.89 -3.93 10.38
CA GLY A 99 -23.45 -2.59 10.44
C GLY A 99 -22.57 -1.53 9.78
N ILE A 100 -21.47 -1.92 9.08
CA ILE A 100 -20.51 -1.02 8.45
C ILE A 100 -20.77 -0.99 6.95
N VAL A 101 -20.71 0.21 6.36
CA VAL A 101 -20.66 0.42 4.91
C VAL A 101 -19.30 1.05 4.60
N PRO A 102 -18.34 0.29 4.05
CA PRO A 102 -17.05 0.83 3.68
C PRO A 102 -17.15 1.84 2.53
N GLU A 103 -16.45 2.97 2.62
CA GLU A 103 -16.23 3.87 1.48
C GLU A 103 -15.30 3.18 0.48
N ILE A 104 -15.66 3.18 -0.81
CA ILE A 104 -14.78 2.62 -1.85
C ILE A 104 -13.92 3.74 -2.42
N LEU A 105 -12.64 3.71 -2.14
CA LEU A 105 -11.69 4.66 -2.71
C LEU A 105 -11.29 4.25 -4.13
N PHE A 106 -11.38 5.19 -5.06
CA PHE A 106 -10.86 5.01 -6.41
C PHE A 106 -9.33 5.16 -6.44
N GLY A 107 -8.69 4.63 -7.48
CA GLY A 107 -7.24 4.54 -7.51
C GLY A 107 -6.53 5.90 -7.47
N ASP A 108 -7.08 6.90 -8.16
CA ASP A 108 -6.54 8.26 -8.15
C ASP A 108 -6.70 8.92 -6.77
N GLU A 109 -7.79 8.64 -6.09
CA GLU A 109 -8.03 9.13 -4.75
C GLU A 109 -7.10 8.45 -3.74
N GLU A 110 -6.88 7.14 -3.87
CA GLU A 110 -5.91 6.37 -3.10
C GLU A 110 -4.50 6.99 -3.24
N ALA A 111 -4.05 7.22 -4.48
CA ALA A 111 -2.76 7.86 -4.77
C ALA A 111 -2.65 9.29 -4.19
N ARG A 112 -3.73 10.08 -4.28
CA ARG A 112 -3.78 11.43 -3.72
C ARG A 112 -3.69 11.43 -2.19
N LEU A 113 -4.42 10.53 -1.54
CA LEU A 113 -4.38 10.40 -0.09
C LEU A 113 -3.01 9.90 0.40
N ASP A 114 -2.37 8.99 -0.33
CA ASP A 114 -0.99 8.60 -0.06
C ASP A 114 -0.04 9.80 -0.07
N PHE A 115 -0.15 10.66 -1.07
CA PHE A 115 0.65 11.88 -1.15
C PHE A 115 0.42 12.82 0.04
N VAL A 116 -0.84 13.03 0.44
CA VAL A 116 -1.18 13.83 1.64
C VAL A 116 -0.54 13.24 2.90
N GLY A 117 -0.58 11.93 3.05
CA GLY A 117 0.01 11.25 4.19
C GLY A 117 1.54 11.37 4.24
N VAL A 118 2.21 11.22 3.10
CA VAL A 118 3.68 11.31 3.00
C VAL A 118 4.18 12.74 3.17
N LYS A 119 3.48 13.73 2.62
CA LYS A 119 3.81 15.17 2.73
C LYS A 119 3.94 15.62 4.19
N ARG A 120 3.31 14.92 5.13
CA ARG A 120 3.48 15.19 6.55
C ARG A 120 4.83 14.75 7.12
N ALA A 121 5.45 13.74 6.52
CA ALA A 121 6.69 13.15 7.02
C ALA A 121 7.95 13.65 6.30
N PHE A 122 7.78 14.20 5.10
CA PHE A 122 8.86 14.62 4.23
C PHE A 122 8.55 15.97 3.59
N ASP A 123 9.57 16.76 3.37
CA ASP A 123 9.49 17.92 2.50
C ASP A 123 9.57 17.44 1.05
N LEU A 124 8.42 17.43 0.37
CA LEU A 124 8.26 16.88 -0.97
C LEU A 124 8.52 17.95 -2.01
N THR A 125 9.79 18.18 -2.37
CA THR A 125 10.14 19.15 -3.42
C THR A 125 9.91 18.59 -4.82
N ARG A 126 10.55 17.47 -5.17
CA ARG A 126 10.41 16.80 -6.47
C ARG A 126 10.69 15.30 -6.32
N GLY A 127 9.85 14.46 -6.92
CA GLY A 127 10.07 13.01 -6.84
C GLY A 127 8.91 12.19 -7.35
N VAL A 128 9.05 10.89 -7.11
CA VAL A 128 8.05 9.87 -7.37
C VAL A 128 7.59 9.28 -6.04
N LEU A 129 6.29 9.19 -5.83
CA LEU A 129 5.74 8.41 -4.73
C LEU A 129 5.19 7.10 -5.30
N ILE A 130 5.41 6.00 -4.58
CA ILE A 130 4.93 4.68 -4.94
C ILE A 130 4.33 3.97 -3.72
N ASP A 131 3.09 3.50 -3.83
CA ASP A 131 2.53 2.46 -2.95
C ASP A 131 2.29 1.18 -3.74
N ILE A 132 2.93 0.09 -3.33
CA ILE A 132 2.75 -1.22 -3.93
C ILE A 132 1.86 -2.04 -3.00
N GLY A 133 0.58 -2.06 -3.32
CA GLY A 133 -0.42 -2.88 -2.67
C GLY A 133 -0.39 -4.34 -3.11
N GLY A 134 -1.35 -5.13 -2.62
CA GLY A 134 -1.53 -6.52 -3.07
C GLY A 134 -2.17 -6.62 -4.45
N GLY A 135 -3.09 -5.72 -4.78
CA GLY A 135 -3.91 -5.73 -6.00
C GLY A 135 -3.67 -4.59 -6.97
N SER A 136 -3.05 -3.50 -6.53
CA SER A 136 -2.74 -2.31 -7.35
C SER A 136 -1.40 -1.71 -6.95
N THR A 137 -0.94 -0.76 -7.75
CA THR A 137 0.23 0.09 -7.47
C THR A 137 -0.14 1.52 -7.81
N GLU A 138 -0.06 2.38 -6.82
CA GLU A 138 -0.30 3.80 -6.93
C GLU A 138 1.02 4.52 -7.21
N LEU A 139 0.99 5.44 -8.18
CA LEU A 139 2.12 6.27 -8.59
C LEU A 139 1.72 7.74 -8.56
N VAL A 140 2.57 8.59 -7.98
CA VAL A 140 2.41 10.03 -7.99
C VAL A 140 3.71 10.69 -8.39
N LEU A 141 3.67 11.51 -9.42
CA LEU A 141 4.74 12.45 -9.75
C LEU A 141 4.42 13.81 -9.14
N PHE A 142 5.37 14.38 -8.45
CA PHE A 142 5.17 15.68 -7.80
C PHE A 142 6.38 16.60 -7.98
N GLU A 143 6.12 17.88 -8.01
CA GLU A 143 7.11 18.98 -8.06
C GLU A 143 6.60 20.16 -7.23
N ASN A 144 7.51 20.80 -6.48
CA ASN A 144 7.20 21.93 -5.59
C ASN A 144 6.08 21.64 -4.57
N GLY A 145 6.02 20.39 -4.07
CA GLY A 145 4.99 19.97 -3.12
C GLY A 145 3.58 19.81 -3.72
N GLU A 146 3.47 19.77 -5.06
CA GLU A 146 2.21 19.62 -5.78
C GLU A 146 2.22 18.39 -6.69
N ILE A 147 1.08 17.72 -6.78
CA ILE A 147 0.88 16.59 -7.68
C ILE A 147 0.87 17.09 -9.13
N LYS A 148 1.72 16.52 -9.97
CA LYS A 148 1.74 16.75 -11.43
C LYS A 148 1.04 15.66 -12.20
N ARG A 149 1.20 14.41 -11.79
CA ARG A 149 0.54 13.22 -12.34
C ARG A 149 0.25 12.25 -11.22
N LEU A 150 -0.83 11.53 -11.33
CA LEU A 150 -1.12 10.38 -10.48
C LEU A 150 -1.84 9.30 -11.28
N ALA A 151 -1.67 8.06 -10.88
CA ALA A 151 -2.37 6.93 -11.45
C ALA A 151 -2.37 5.74 -10.49
N SER A 152 -3.37 4.89 -10.62
CA SER A 152 -3.39 3.56 -10.03
C SER A 152 -3.32 2.51 -11.13
N ILE A 153 -2.27 1.70 -11.11
CA ILE A 153 -2.09 0.58 -12.03
C ILE A 153 -2.71 -0.68 -11.40
N PRO A 154 -3.57 -1.45 -12.10
CA PRO A 154 -4.22 -2.65 -11.54
C PRO A 154 -3.25 -3.84 -11.45
N ILE A 155 -2.03 -3.58 -11.02
CA ILE A 155 -0.96 -4.56 -10.82
C ILE A 155 -0.37 -4.30 -9.44
N GLY A 156 -0.58 -5.24 -8.52
CA GLY A 156 0.02 -5.24 -7.20
C GLY A 156 0.94 -6.44 -6.99
N ALA A 157 1.62 -6.47 -5.87
CA ALA A 157 2.61 -7.50 -5.55
C ALA A 157 2.03 -8.93 -5.57
N LEU A 158 0.82 -9.11 -5.04
CA LEU A 158 0.19 -10.41 -4.89
C LEU A 158 -0.44 -10.89 -6.20
N ASN A 159 -1.21 -10.03 -6.89
CA ASN A 159 -1.86 -10.44 -8.13
C ASN A 159 -0.85 -10.66 -9.26
N LEU A 160 0.25 -9.90 -9.31
CA LEU A 160 1.33 -10.12 -10.26
C LEU A 160 2.02 -11.46 -10.02
N GLN A 161 2.35 -11.77 -8.77
CA GLN A 161 2.96 -13.04 -8.43
C GLN A 161 2.05 -14.21 -8.77
N ASN A 162 0.78 -14.17 -8.39
CA ASN A 162 -0.21 -15.20 -8.71
C ASN A 162 -0.38 -15.41 -10.24
N LYS A 163 -0.32 -14.33 -11.03
CA LYS A 163 -0.43 -14.39 -12.49
C LYS A 163 0.82 -14.92 -13.19
N ALA A 164 1.98 -14.73 -12.59
CA ALA A 164 3.26 -15.01 -13.25
C ALA A 164 3.97 -16.26 -12.72
N VAL A 165 3.85 -16.57 -11.44
CA VAL A 165 4.61 -17.62 -10.73
C VAL A 165 3.73 -18.84 -10.51
N LYS A 166 4.26 -20.02 -10.82
CA LYS A 166 3.56 -21.29 -10.63
C LYS A 166 3.85 -21.92 -9.26
N GLY A 167 5.04 -21.68 -8.74
CA GLY A 167 5.49 -22.19 -7.45
C GLY A 167 5.49 -21.13 -6.36
N ILE A 168 6.30 -21.32 -5.34
CA ILE A 168 6.53 -20.36 -4.26
C ILE A 168 7.64 -19.38 -4.66
N VAL A 169 8.75 -19.89 -5.17
CA VAL A 169 9.90 -19.11 -5.60
C VAL A 169 9.81 -18.85 -7.10
N ALA A 170 9.98 -17.60 -7.48
CA ALA A 170 9.92 -17.19 -8.88
C ALA A 170 11.19 -17.60 -9.64
N THR A 171 11.04 -18.23 -10.78
CA THR A 171 12.13 -18.52 -11.71
C THR A 171 12.55 -17.27 -12.50
N ASP A 172 13.76 -17.26 -13.07
CA ASP A 172 14.22 -16.16 -13.94
C ASP A 172 13.26 -15.90 -15.11
N ARG A 173 12.68 -16.95 -15.69
CA ARG A 173 11.68 -16.82 -16.77
C ARG A 173 10.41 -16.12 -16.29
N GLU A 174 9.95 -16.44 -15.07
CA GLU A 174 8.75 -15.84 -14.49
C GLU A 174 9.00 -14.38 -14.09
N ILE A 175 10.18 -14.05 -13.56
CA ILE A 175 10.60 -12.65 -13.30
C ILE A 175 10.65 -11.85 -14.62
N LYS A 176 11.18 -12.41 -15.71
CA LYS A 176 11.14 -11.77 -17.03
C LYS A 176 9.72 -11.53 -17.53
N LYS A 177 8.79 -12.48 -17.26
CA LYS A 177 7.36 -12.31 -17.58
C LYS A 177 6.74 -11.17 -16.76
N MET A 178 7.02 -11.10 -15.44
CA MET A 178 6.56 -10.00 -14.58
C MET A 178 7.01 -8.65 -15.12
N LYS A 179 8.30 -8.49 -15.46
CA LYS A 179 8.86 -7.25 -16.02
C LYS A 179 8.11 -6.79 -17.26
N LYS A 180 7.79 -7.71 -18.18
CA LYS A 180 7.01 -7.39 -19.39
C LYS A 180 5.61 -6.87 -19.05
N ILE A 181 4.94 -7.50 -18.08
CA ILE A 181 3.60 -7.09 -17.64
C ILE A 181 3.64 -5.68 -17.06
N ILE A 182 4.61 -5.40 -16.17
CA ILE A 182 4.74 -4.10 -15.52
C ILE A 182 5.09 -3.00 -16.51
N ASN A 183 6.11 -3.22 -17.36
CA ASN A 183 6.53 -2.21 -18.33
C ASN A 183 5.41 -1.86 -19.30
N LYS A 184 4.63 -2.87 -19.76
CA LYS A 184 3.45 -2.62 -20.58
C LYS A 184 2.43 -1.72 -19.85
N ALA A 185 2.13 -1.99 -18.59
CA ALA A 185 1.17 -1.19 -17.83
C ALA A 185 1.67 0.25 -17.54
N ILE A 186 2.99 0.43 -17.36
CA ILE A 186 3.57 1.76 -17.23
C ILE A 186 3.52 2.50 -18.58
N ASP A 187 3.76 1.82 -19.70
CA ASP A 187 3.67 2.42 -21.03
C ASP A 187 2.24 2.88 -21.35
N GLU A 188 1.23 2.15 -20.88
CA GLU A 188 -0.20 2.50 -21.02
C GLU A 188 -0.59 3.79 -20.31
N LEU A 189 0.19 4.26 -19.32
CA LEU A 189 -0.03 5.57 -18.67
C LEU A 189 0.23 6.76 -19.62
N GLN A 190 1.00 6.55 -20.69
CA GLN A 190 1.36 7.59 -21.65
C GLN A 190 1.96 8.85 -20.99
N TRP A 191 2.64 8.69 -19.87
CA TRP A 191 3.35 9.78 -19.20
C TRP A 191 4.64 10.09 -19.96
N ASP A 192 4.96 11.38 -20.03
CA ASP A 192 6.24 11.82 -20.51
C ASP A 192 7.32 11.58 -19.44
N PHE A 193 8.31 10.76 -19.79
CA PHE A 193 9.39 10.35 -18.90
C PHE A 193 10.72 11.04 -19.21
N GLU A 194 10.71 12.21 -19.88
CA GLU A 194 11.94 12.94 -20.22
C GLU A 194 12.74 13.42 -18.99
N SER A 195 12.11 13.44 -17.82
CA SER A 195 12.75 13.88 -16.56
C SER A 195 13.15 12.69 -15.69
N ASN A 196 14.41 12.68 -15.25
CA ASN A 196 14.85 11.79 -14.18
C ASN A 196 14.39 12.33 -12.82
N TYR A 197 13.73 11.46 -12.05
CA TYR A 197 13.32 11.74 -10.67
C TYR A 197 14.29 11.06 -9.72
N GLU A 198 15.33 11.76 -9.27
CA GLU A 198 16.39 11.19 -8.44
C GLU A 198 15.84 10.50 -7.18
N THR A 199 14.78 11.07 -6.58
CA THR A 199 14.23 10.60 -5.32
C THR A 199 12.86 9.92 -5.50
N MET A 200 12.72 8.75 -4.90
CA MET A 200 11.46 8.04 -4.75
C MET A 200 11.05 7.99 -3.28
N TYR A 201 9.74 8.03 -3.02
CA TYR A 201 9.16 7.83 -1.69
C TYR A 201 8.29 6.57 -1.73
N GLY A 202 8.76 5.54 -1.05
CA GLY A 202 8.08 4.25 -1.00
C GLY A 202 7.18 4.11 0.21
N ILE A 203 5.94 3.70 -0.03
CA ILE A 203 4.94 3.43 1.00
C ILE A 203 4.63 1.92 1.03
N GLY A 204 3.84 1.55 1.99
CA GLY A 204 3.22 0.24 2.06
C GLY A 204 4.14 -0.88 2.50
N GLY A 205 3.68 -2.08 2.31
CA GLY A 205 4.36 -3.26 2.84
C GLY A 205 5.58 -3.68 2.04
N THR A 206 5.57 -3.48 0.73
CA THR A 206 6.69 -3.83 -0.15
C THR A 206 7.89 -2.94 0.11
N SER A 207 7.68 -1.63 0.21
CA SER A 207 8.75 -0.65 0.48
C SER A 207 9.37 -0.86 1.86
N ARG A 208 8.56 -1.16 2.88
CA ARG A 208 9.08 -1.53 4.22
C ARG A 208 9.89 -2.83 4.20
N ALA A 209 9.41 -3.84 3.48
CA ALA A 209 10.18 -5.09 3.32
C ALA A 209 11.50 -4.86 2.57
N ALA A 210 11.51 -3.95 1.58
CA ALA A 210 12.74 -3.58 0.88
C ALA A 210 13.77 -2.97 1.83
N LEU A 211 13.36 -2.07 2.72
CA LEU A 211 14.24 -1.49 3.72
C LEU A 211 14.76 -2.55 4.72
N GLU A 212 13.85 -3.38 5.26
CA GLU A 212 14.19 -4.42 6.22
C GLU A 212 15.19 -5.44 5.65
N ILE A 213 14.90 -5.96 4.46
CA ILE A 213 15.77 -6.89 3.76
C ILE A 213 17.12 -6.24 3.40
N SER A 214 17.11 -4.98 2.97
CA SER A 214 18.34 -4.26 2.65
C SER A 214 19.23 -4.05 3.88
N LYS A 215 18.63 -3.73 5.04
CA LYS A 215 19.38 -3.59 6.30
C LYS A 215 20.09 -4.88 6.67
N GLU A 216 19.40 -5.99 6.60
CA GLU A 216 19.94 -7.30 6.97
C GLU A 216 21.01 -7.79 5.99
N LEU A 217 20.75 -7.68 4.67
CA LEU A 217 21.65 -8.22 3.64
C LEU A 217 22.86 -7.33 3.36
N PHE A 218 22.75 -6.02 3.55
CA PHE A 218 23.77 -5.05 3.16
C PHE A 218 24.35 -4.26 4.34
N ASN A 219 24.06 -4.67 5.57
CA ASN A 219 24.53 -4.02 6.81
C ASN A 219 24.23 -2.52 6.86
N ILE A 220 23.03 -2.11 6.40
CA ILE A 220 22.58 -0.72 6.48
C ILE A 220 22.22 -0.41 7.94
N PRO A 221 22.64 0.74 8.50
CA PRO A 221 22.33 1.12 9.89
C PRO A 221 20.82 1.07 10.22
N ALA A 222 20.50 0.69 11.45
CA ALA A 222 19.11 0.51 11.88
C ALA A 222 18.28 1.79 11.81
N GLU A 223 18.89 2.95 12.04
CA GLU A 223 18.29 4.29 11.97
C GLU A 223 18.00 4.76 10.54
N GLU A 224 18.68 4.20 9.53
CA GLU A 224 18.50 4.59 8.14
C GLU A 224 17.06 4.29 7.67
N LYS A 225 16.51 5.23 6.91
CA LYS A 225 15.13 5.15 6.39
C LYS A 225 15.08 5.14 4.86
N SER A 226 16.24 5.11 4.24
CA SER A 226 16.40 5.07 2.79
C SER A 226 17.19 3.86 2.32
N ILE A 227 17.00 3.50 1.07
CA ILE A 227 17.78 2.50 0.34
C ILE A 227 18.08 3.04 -1.05
N THR A 228 19.04 2.41 -1.73
CA THR A 228 19.40 2.79 -3.09
C THR A 228 18.79 1.86 -4.14
N LYS A 229 18.76 2.30 -5.38
CA LYS A 229 18.40 1.44 -6.53
C LYS A 229 19.26 0.18 -6.61
N ILE A 230 20.53 0.26 -6.14
CA ILE A 230 21.45 -0.88 -6.15
C ILE A 230 20.95 -1.95 -5.19
N ASN A 231 20.53 -1.57 -3.97
CA ASN A 231 19.98 -2.53 -3.00
C ASN A 231 18.77 -3.28 -3.57
N VAL A 232 17.83 -2.56 -4.18
CA VAL A 232 16.63 -3.18 -4.79
C VAL A 232 17.00 -4.11 -5.95
N LYS A 233 17.93 -3.68 -6.81
CA LYS A 233 18.44 -4.49 -7.93
C LYS A 233 19.07 -5.79 -7.44
N GLU A 234 19.91 -5.72 -6.41
CA GLU A 234 20.59 -6.89 -5.84
C GLU A 234 19.58 -7.87 -5.20
N ILE A 235 18.56 -7.38 -4.50
CA ILE A 235 17.49 -8.24 -3.98
C ILE A 235 16.76 -8.96 -5.13
N VAL A 236 16.44 -8.26 -6.22
CA VAL A 236 15.81 -8.88 -7.41
C VAL A 236 16.76 -9.91 -8.05
N ASN A 237 18.06 -9.65 -8.09
CA ASN A 237 19.04 -10.62 -8.59
C ASN A 237 19.06 -11.90 -7.73
N LYS A 238 19.06 -11.76 -6.42
CA LYS A 238 18.96 -12.89 -5.49
C LYS A 238 17.67 -13.68 -5.69
N LEU A 239 16.54 -13.00 -5.79
CA LEU A 239 15.22 -13.64 -6.01
C LEU A 239 15.10 -14.41 -7.33
N ARG A 240 15.90 -14.09 -8.36
CA ARG A 240 15.90 -14.75 -9.66
C ARG A 240 16.97 -15.85 -9.77
N SER A 241 17.84 -16.00 -8.77
CA SER A 241 18.88 -17.02 -8.76
C SER A 241 18.27 -18.42 -8.64
N ALA A 242 18.86 -19.38 -9.33
CA ALA A 242 18.52 -20.79 -9.15
C ALA A 242 19.17 -21.39 -7.88
N ASP A 243 20.15 -20.70 -7.31
CA ASP A 243 20.85 -21.13 -6.11
C ASP A 243 20.04 -20.82 -4.86
N PRO A 244 19.63 -21.84 -4.07
CA PRO A 244 18.93 -21.63 -2.82
C PRO A 244 19.67 -20.76 -1.81
N GLU A 245 20.99 -20.78 -1.79
CA GLU A 245 21.79 -19.96 -0.85
C GLU A 245 21.67 -18.46 -1.17
N GLU A 246 21.33 -18.09 -2.39
CA GLU A 246 21.09 -16.70 -2.79
C GLU A 246 19.69 -16.22 -2.41
N TYR A 247 18.61 -16.99 -2.70
CA TYR A 247 17.24 -16.50 -2.50
C TYR A 247 16.66 -16.78 -1.11
N LYS A 248 17.06 -17.89 -0.45
CA LYS A 248 16.54 -18.24 0.88
C LYS A 248 16.69 -17.13 1.93
N PRO A 249 17.86 -16.44 2.04
CA PRO A 249 18.01 -15.35 2.98
C PRO A 249 16.94 -14.26 2.82
N VAL A 250 16.61 -13.90 1.56
CA VAL A 250 15.59 -12.88 1.25
C VAL A 250 14.22 -13.29 1.79
N TYR A 251 13.80 -14.53 1.55
CA TYR A 251 12.50 -15.03 2.03
C TYR A 251 12.49 -15.26 3.55
N LYS A 252 13.63 -15.59 4.16
CA LYS A 252 13.74 -15.82 5.60
C LYS A 252 13.52 -14.55 6.42
N ILE A 253 13.96 -13.40 5.92
CA ILE A 253 13.80 -12.11 6.60
C ILE A 253 12.33 -11.70 6.68
N ASN A 254 11.53 -11.99 5.64
CA ASN A 254 10.13 -11.58 5.58
C ASN A 254 9.19 -12.71 5.12
N PRO A 255 9.05 -13.79 5.91
CA PRO A 255 8.34 -15.01 5.49
C PRO A 255 6.85 -14.81 5.27
N GLU A 256 6.22 -13.85 5.95
CA GLU A 256 4.80 -13.53 5.77
C GLU A 256 4.46 -12.99 4.38
N ARG A 257 5.49 -12.62 3.60
CA ARG A 257 5.36 -12.04 2.25
C ARG A 257 5.78 -12.98 1.13
N ILE A 258 6.03 -14.24 1.42
CA ILE A 258 6.56 -15.22 0.46
C ILE A 258 5.76 -15.26 -0.85
N PHE A 259 4.44 -15.06 -0.81
CA PHE A 259 3.56 -15.05 -1.98
C PHE A 259 3.40 -13.68 -2.66
N SER A 260 4.14 -12.66 -2.23
CA SER A 260 4.07 -11.32 -2.82
C SER A 260 5.43 -10.65 -2.97
N LEU A 261 6.49 -11.28 -2.42
CA LEU A 261 7.81 -10.65 -2.31
C LEU A 261 8.41 -10.41 -3.70
N ALA A 262 8.48 -11.45 -4.53
CA ALA A 262 9.07 -11.33 -5.87
C ALA A 262 8.26 -10.36 -6.74
N GLY A 263 6.93 -10.44 -6.73
CA GLY A 263 6.07 -9.51 -7.45
C GLY A 263 6.31 -8.06 -7.04
N GLY A 264 6.34 -7.79 -5.74
CA GLY A 264 6.55 -6.46 -5.20
C GLY A 264 7.93 -5.87 -5.56
N PHE A 265 9.00 -6.66 -5.41
CA PHE A 265 10.36 -6.20 -5.74
C PHE A 265 10.57 -5.99 -7.23
N VAL A 266 9.95 -6.80 -8.08
CA VAL A 266 10.03 -6.60 -9.54
C VAL A 266 9.27 -5.31 -9.93
N ILE A 267 8.09 -5.03 -9.34
CA ILE A 267 7.39 -3.75 -9.56
C ILE A 267 8.30 -2.58 -9.16
N LEU A 268 8.80 -2.60 -7.91
CA LEU A 268 9.64 -1.52 -7.38
C LEU A 268 10.86 -1.27 -8.27
N ASN A 269 11.57 -2.33 -8.68
CA ASN A 269 12.75 -2.22 -9.53
C ASN A 269 12.46 -1.67 -10.93
N GLU A 270 11.37 -2.08 -11.56
CA GLU A 270 11.03 -1.60 -12.91
C GLU A 270 10.55 -0.14 -12.85
N VAL A 271 9.82 0.27 -11.80
CA VAL A 271 9.44 1.67 -11.59
C VAL A 271 10.67 2.55 -11.29
N ILE A 272 11.60 2.11 -10.43
CA ILE A 272 12.88 2.80 -10.18
C ILE A 272 13.63 3.06 -11.50
N LYS A 273 13.72 2.05 -12.35
CA LYS A 273 14.39 2.20 -13.67
C LYS A 273 13.67 3.15 -14.59
N ARG A 274 12.34 3.07 -14.65
CA ARG A 274 11.53 3.89 -15.54
C ARG A 274 11.64 5.38 -15.22
N PHE A 275 11.67 5.73 -13.95
CA PHE A 275 11.74 7.11 -13.49
C PHE A 275 13.17 7.60 -13.21
N GLY A 276 14.18 6.73 -13.31
CA GLY A 276 15.57 7.08 -13.07
C GLY A 276 15.90 7.38 -11.62
N CYS A 277 15.18 6.76 -10.67
CA CYS A 277 15.37 7.02 -9.24
C CYS A 277 16.68 6.40 -8.73
N GLU A 278 17.40 7.11 -7.89
CA GLU A 278 18.66 6.68 -7.25
C GLU A 278 18.44 6.28 -5.80
N VAL A 279 17.62 7.06 -5.08
CA VAL A 279 17.35 6.92 -3.66
C VAL A 279 15.86 6.68 -3.41
N ILE A 280 15.55 5.74 -2.53
CA ILE A 280 14.20 5.40 -2.13
C ILE A 280 14.05 5.65 -0.63
N ASN A 281 13.35 6.72 -0.26
CA ASN A 281 12.96 7.02 1.12
C ASN A 281 11.72 6.23 1.51
N ILE A 282 11.74 5.55 2.65
CA ILE A 282 10.63 4.71 3.08
C ILE A 282 9.76 5.45 4.10
N SER A 283 8.52 5.71 3.71
CA SER A 283 7.54 6.36 4.59
C SER A 283 6.80 5.35 5.48
N LYS A 284 6.62 5.76 6.74
CA LYS A 284 5.68 5.08 7.65
C LYS A 284 4.25 5.57 7.47
N ASN A 285 4.10 6.80 6.96
CA ASN A 285 2.81 7.43 6.68
C ASN A 285 2.39 7.09 5.24
N GLY A 286 1.08 7.02 5.02
CA GLY A 286 0.49 6.73 3.72
C GLY A 286 -1.01 7.00 3.76
N ILE A 287 -1.81 6.21 3.06
CA ILE A 287 -3.24 6.42 2.83
C ILE A 287 -4.06 6.67 4.11
N ARG A 288 -3.77 5.98 5.21
CA ARG A 288 -4.55 6.10 6.46
C ARG A 288 -4.31 7.44 7.15
N GLU A 289 -3.06 7.90 7.18
CA GLU A 289 -2.69 9.23 7.63
C GLU A 289 -3.29 10.29 6.69
N GLY A 290 -3.21 10.08 5.37
CA GLY A 290 -3.81 10.96 4.37
C GLY A 290 -5.32 11.05 4.49
N TYR A 291 -6.00 9.92 4.65
CA TYR A 291 -7.45 9.87 4.86
C TYR A 291 -7.85 10.63 6.12
N PHE A 292 -7.14 10.42 7.22
CA PHE A 292 -7.41 11.14 8.47
C PHE A 292 -7.24 12.65 8.33
N ILE A 293 -6.19 13.10 7.64
CA ILE A 293 -5.92 14.53 7.43
C ILE A 293 -6.99 15.14 6.51
N ASP A 294 -7.20 14.52 5.36
CA ASP A 294 -8.02 15.06 4.28
C ASP A 294 -9.51 15.00 4.58
N ARG A 295 -10.00 13.84 5.07
CA ARG A 295 -11.43 13.62 5.27
C ARG A 295 -11.92 14.03 6.65
N ILE A 296 -11.10 13.89 7.69
CA ILE A 296 -11.56 14.09 9.06
C ILE A 296 -11.15 15.47 9.58
N LEU A 297 -9.87 15.81 9.51
CA LEU A 297 -9.44 17.12 10.05
C LEU A 297 -9.90 18.29 9.22
N SER A 298 -9.92 18.17 7.88
CA SER A 298 -10.40 19.26 7.02
C SER A 298 -11.89 19.55 7.22
N GLN A 299 -12.72 18.53 7.43
CA GLN A 299 -14.15 18.72 7.72
C GLN A 299 -14.37 19.38 9.08
N THR A 300 -13.62 18.93 10.11
CA THR A 300 -13.73 19.51 11.46
C THR A 300 -13.34 21.00 11.48
N ASN A 301 -12.34 21.39 10.69
CA ASN A 301 -11.93 22.80 10.59
C ASN A 301 -12.97 23.64 9.86
N ASN A 302 -13.57 23.14 8.77
CA ASN A 302 -14.63 23.83 8.04
C ASN A 302 -15.92 24.02 8.88
N GLU A 303 -16.27 23.03 9.71
CA GLU A 303 -17.40 23.13 10.63
C GLU A 303 -17.15 24.16 11.74
N ALA A 304 -15.93 24.26 12.24
CA ALA A 304 -15.54 25.25 13.26
C ALA A 304 -15.60 26.68 12.68
N GLU A 305 -15.09 26.91 11.47
CA GLU A 305 -15.13 28.21 10.80
C GLU A 305 -16.57 28.65 10.44
N ASN A 306 -17.46 27.72 10.10
CA ASN A 306 -18.86 28.02 9.79
C ASN A 306 -19.69 28.28 11.07
N ASN A 307 -19.28 27.84 12.23
CA ASN A 307 -19.96 28.09 13.49
C ASN A 307 -19.50 29.39 14.18
N GLU A 308 -18.41 30.02 13.72
CA GLU A 308 -17.88 31.29 14.22
C GLU A 308 -18.37 32.50 13.37
N ASN A 309 -19.03 32.27 12.25
CA ASN A 309 -19.68 33.27 11.38
C ASN A 309 -21.21 33.26 11.57
#